data_1d4229f0863a786d9c78b733be1f66e4
#
_entry.id   1d4229f0863a786d9c78b733be1f66e4
#
_cell.length_a   1.000
_cell.length_b   1.000
_cell.length_c   1.000
_cell.angle_alpha   90.00
_cell.angle_beta   90.00
_cell.angle_gamma   90.00
#
_symmetry.space_group_name_H-M   'P 1'
#
loop_
_entity.id
_entity.type
_entity.pdbx_description
1 polymer ?
#
loop_
_entity_poly.entity_id
_entity_poly.type
_entity_poly.pdbx_seq_one_letter_code
_entity_poly.pdbx_strand_id
1 'polypeptide(L)'
;MYDRRLDAIVAAAELGSFSKAAERLSISTPALVKQVTTFEREFGVVAFERTHTGVRPTAAGASLVEDARKIMGEVAAALWRARNLGGTASVRLGVSLMAPGRNTQTLWPQVHELVPNLQLEIVTVGDLYDPKTTVMTRLGAEVDVVQTSYSTVRWGGMCRLLPLFSTPFSIDVLRTSPLAEKRRLTVDDLRGRRVRMLRHANDATDHLRRVLKATEGIEVMDVQSFDFALFNDAAESGDVVVTSGAWSGVHPGFVGIELDCGIRVPCFLAYPRDPAPHVRRFVDALAQVIEP
;
A
#
# COMPACT_ATOMS: atom_id res chain seq x y z
N MET A 1 -21.49 -0.85 17.92
CA MET A 1 -20.46 -1.78 18.36
C MET A 1 -19.21 -1.03 18.80
N TYR A 2 -18.99 0.21 18.36
CA TYR A 2 -17.97 1.14 18.88
C TYR A 2 -18.52 2.56 18.88
N ASP A 3 -17.83 3.48 19.56
CA ASP A 3 -18.20 4.89 19.59
C ASP A 3 -17.91 5.56 18.25
N ARG A 4 -18.95 5.97 17.52
CA ARG A 4 -18.82 6.60 16.20
C ARG A 4 -18.04 7.93 16.19
N ARG A 5 -17.85 8.56 17.35
CA ARG A 5 -16.99 9.75 17.46
C ARG A 5 -15.52 9.44 17.16
N LEU A 6 -15.11 8.17 17.25
CA LEU A 6 -13.78 7.73 16.82
C LEU A 6 -13.57 7.94 15.32
N ASP A 7 -14.62 7.84 14.48
CA ASP A 7 -14.52 8.16 13.05
C ASP A 7 -14.05 9.61 12.83
N ALA A 8 -14.62 10.54 13.61
CA ALA A 8 -14.26 11.96 13.55
C ALA A 8 -12.81 12.21 14.02
N ILE A 9 -12.38 11.52 15.08
CA ILE A 9 -11.03 11.61 15.62
C ILE A 9 -10.00 11.07 14.62
N VAL A 10 -10.24 9.89 14.06
CA VAL A 10 -9.34 9.29 13.04
C VAL A 10 -9.27 10.15 11.80
N ALA A 11 -10.42 10.62 11.29
CA ALA A 11 -10.47 11.48 10.11
C ALA A 11 -9.71 12.80 10.30
N ALA A 12 -9.88 13.44 11.47
CA ALA A 12 -9.20 14.70 11.80
C ALA A 12 -7.68 14.52 11.92
N ALA A 13 -7.24 13.41 12.50
CA ALA A 13 -5.82 13.08 12.61
C ALA A 13 -5.15 12.84 11.25
N GLU A 14 -5.84 12.14 10.36
CA GLU A 14 -5.33 11.83 9.01
C GLU A 14 -5.23 13.07 8.12
N LEU A 15 -6.22 13.94 8.18
CA LEU A 15 -6.32 15.09 7.31
C LEU A 15 -5.70 16.38 7.90
N GLY A 16 -5.33 16.35 9.18
CA GLY A 16 -4.77 17.53 9.89
C GLY A 16 -5.72 18.72 9.93
N SER A 17 -7.03 18.50 9.67
CA SER A 17 -8.03 19.58 9.55
C SER A 17 -9.42 19.07 9.89
N PHE A 18 -10.10 19.77 10.81
CA PHE A 18 -11.50 19.48 11.12
C PHE A 18 -12.44 19.74 9.94
N SER A 19 -12.17 20.75 9.13
CA SER A 19 -13.00 21.07 7.96
C SER A 19 -12.92 19.97 6.89
N LYS A 20 -11.71 19.52 6.55
CA LYS A 20 -11.50 18.42 5.60
C LYS A 20 -12.07 17.09 6.13
N ALA A 21 -11.93 16.84 7.44
CA ALA A 21 -12.50 15.65 8.07
C ALA A 21 -14.04 15.66 8.04
N ALA A 22 -14.65 16.82 8.29
CA ALA A 22 -16.09 16.99 8.21
C ALA A 22 -16.63 16.74 6.80
N GLU A 23 -15.95 17.29 5.78
CA GLU A 23 -16.25 17.04 4.37
C GLU A 23 -16.18 15.54 4.04
N ARG A 24 -15.10 14.84 4.43
CA ARG A 24 -14.95 13.40 4.22
C ARG A 24 -16.06 12.59 4.86
N LEU A 25 -16.53 13.01 6.05
CA LEU A 25 -17.60 12.34 6.79
C LEU A 25 -19.02 12.82 6.42
N SER A 26 -19.14 13.75 5.45
CA SER A 26 -20.40 14.34 5.01
C SER A 26 -21.21 14.96 6.16
N ILE A 27 -20.53 15.64 7.08
CA ILE A 27 -21.11 16.40 8.19
C ILE A 27 -20.58 17.84 8.22
N SER A 28 -21.25 18.72 9.00
CA SER A 28 -20.74 20.08 9.15
C SER A 28 -19.51 20.14 10.07
N THR A 29 -18.60 21.10 9.82
CA THR A 29 -17.42 21.33 10.68
C THR A 29 -17.79 21.54 12.15
N PRO A 30 -18.83 22.35 12.51
CA PRO A 30 -19.27 22.47 13.90
C PRO A 30 -19.73 21.14 14.51
N ALA A 31 -20.41 20.27 13.74
CA ALA A 31 -20.83 18.95 14.21
C ALA A 31 -19.63 18.05 14.51
N LEU A 32 -18.63 18.04 13.63
CA LEU A 32 -17.39 17.28 13.85
C LEU A 32 -16.64 17.78 15.09
N VAL A 33 -16.44 19.07 15.21
CA VAL A 33 -15.78 19.68 16.38
C VAL A 33 -16.53 19.33 17.68
N LYS A 34 -17.85 19.38 17.66
CA LYS A 34 -18.69 18.97 18.81
C LYS A 34 -18.48 17.49 19.16
N GLN A 35 -18.39 16.59 18.17
CA GLN A 35 -18.12 15.16 18.42
C GLN A 35 -16.78 14.97 19.10
N VAL A 36 -15.72 15.59 18.57
CA VAL A 36 -14.37 15.50 19.13
C VAL A 36 -14.33 16.06 20.55
N THR A 37 -14.78 17.31 20.76
CA THR A 37 -14.70 17.96 22.09
C THR A 37 -15.58 17.28 23.13
N THR A 38 -16.71 16.70 22.71
CA THR A 38 -17.55 15.91 23.63
C THR A 38 -16.88 14.62 24.03
N PHE A 39 -16.21 13.94 23.09
CA PHE A 39 -15.42 12.75 23.38
C PHE A 39 -14.25 13.07 24.33
N GLU A 40 -13.47 14.10 24.04
CA GLU A 40 -12.35 14.54 24.87
C GLU A 40 -12.79 14.83 26.32
N ARG A 41 -13.91 15.55 26.47
CA ARG A 41 -14.46 15.87 27.80
C ARG A 41 -14.99 14.65 28.54
N GLU A 42 -15.67 13.73 27.86
CA GLU A 42 -16.26 12.54 28.47
C GLU A 42 -15.21 11.56 28.96
N PHE A 43 -14.14 11.38 28.16
CA PHE A 43 -13.09 10.41 28.47
C PHE A 43 -11.85 11.05 29.14
N GLY A 44 -11.84 12.35 29.35
CA GLY A 44 -10.72 13.05 30.00
C GLY A 44 -9.43 13.05 29.17
N VAL A 45 -9.52 12.95 27.85
CA VAL A 45 -8.38 12.86 26.93
C VAL A 45 -8.38 14.08 26.02
N VAL A 46 -7.25 14.79 25.92
CA VAL A 46 -7.04 15.82 24.91
C VAL A 46 -6.42 15.17 23.69
N ALA A 47 -7.22 14.95 22.65
CA ALA A 47 -6.76 14.26 21.44
C ALA A 47 -6.03 15.18 20.47
N PHE A 48 -6.37 16.48 20.44
CA PHE A 48 -5.80 17.42 19.48
C PHE A 48 -5.31 18.70 20.11
N GLU A 49 -4.24 19.24 19.55
CA GLU A 49 -3.80 20.62 19.71
C GLU A 49 -4.06 21.41 18.41
N ARG A 50 -4.44 22.68 18.55
CA ARG A 50 -4.62 23.59 17.42
C ARG A 50 -3.27 24.16 17.01
N THR A 51 -3.03 24.19 15.69
CA THR A 51 -1.85 24.81 15.09
C THR A 51 -2.28 25.95 14.15
N HIS A 52 -1.34 26.75 13.69
CA HIS A 52 -1.61 27.81 12.70
C HIS A 52 -2.11 27.26 11.36
N THR A 53 -1.85 25.98 11.05
CA THR A 53 -2.19 25.32 9.78
C THR A 53 -3.31 24.30 9.91
N GLY A 54 -3.89 24.11 11.09
CA GLY A 54 -4.95 23.13 11.31
C GLY A 54 -4.93 22.50 12.69
N VAL A 55 -5.04 21.18 12.77
CA VAL A 55 -5.01 20.42 14.01
C VAL A 55 -3.96 19.30 13.93
N ARG A 56 -3.34 19.02 15.06
CA ARG A 56 -2.36 17.95 15.21
C ARG A 56 -2.72 17.07 16.40
N PRO A 57 -2.62 15.73 16.28
CA PRO A 57 -2.79 14.86 17.43
C PRO A 57 -1.74 15.15 18.52
N THR A 58 -2.18 15.16 19.77
CA THR A 58 -1.28 15.09 20.94
C THR A 58 -0.66 13.68 21.02
N ALA A 59 0.26 13.45 21.96
CA ALA A 59 0.77 12.10 22.22
C ALA A 59 -0.37 11.13 22.60
N ALA A 60 -1.30 11.57 23.46
CA ALA A 60 -2.49 10.79 23.83
C ALA A 60 -3.43 10.58 22.64
N GLY A 61 -3.62 11.62 21.81
CA GLY A 61 -4.42 11.55 20.60
C GLY A 61 -3.84 10.58 19.55
N ALA A 62 -2.53 10.57 19.38
CA ALA A 62 -1.86 9.63 18.47
C ALA A 62 -2.06 8.17 18.89
N SER A 63 -1.88 7.88 20.19
CA SER A 63 -2.17 6.56 20.77
C SER A 63 -3.64 6.17 20.59
N LEU A 64 -4.56 7.08 20.91
CA LEU A 64 -6.01 6.87 20.73
C LEU A 64 -6.37 6.57 19.26
N VAL A 65 -5.80 7.29 18.30
CA VAL A 65 -6.03 7.07 16.86
C VAL A 65 -5.56 5.68 16.43
N GLU A 66 -4.40 5.23 16.93
CA GLU A 66 -3.90 3.90 16.63
C GLU A 66 -4.85 2.80 17.14
N ASP A 67 -5.30 2.91 18.39
CA ASP A 67 -6.21 1.94 18.98
C ASP A 67 -7.62 2.03 18.40
N ALA A 68 -8.11 3.24 18.08
CA ALA A 68 -9.37 3.43 17.39
C ALA A 68 -9.40 2.70 16.03
N ARG A 69 -8.33 2.79 15.26
CA ARG A 69 -8.22 2.04 13.99
C ARG A 69 -8.31 0.54 14.19
N LYS A 70 -7.65 -0.01 15.21
CA LYS A 70 -7.74 -1.44 15.53
C LYS A 70 -9.16 -1.85 15.87
N ILE A 71 -9.82 -1.11 16.77
CA ILE A 71 -11.21 -1.36 17.19
C ILE A 71 -12.18 -1.29 16.00
N MET A 72 -12.09 -0.24 15.19
CA MET A 72 -12.93 -0.08 14.00
C MET A 72 -12.73 -1.23 13.02
N GLY A 73 -11.47 -1.66 12.84
CA GLY A 73 -11.12 -2.80 12.01
C GLY A 73 -11.72 -4.12 12.54
N GLU A 74 -11.62 -4.38 13.84
CA GLU A 74 -12.19 -5.57 14.46
C GLU A 74 -13.73 -5.60 14.33
N VAL A 75 -14.39 -4.46 14.50
CA VAL A 75 -15.83 -4.35 14.30
C VAL A 75 -16.22 -4.58 12.85
N ALA A 76 -15.50 -4.00 11.89
CA ALA A 76 -15.72 -4.23 10.46
C ALA A 76 -15.56 -5.72 10.13
N ALA A 77 -14.52 -6.38 10.64
CA ALA A 77 -14.30 -7.81 10.46
C ALA A 77 -15.40 -8.67 11.10
N ALA A 78 -15.88 -8.29 12.29
CA ALA A 78 -16.96 -9.00 12.97
C ALA A 78 -18.29 -8.91 12.19
N LEU A 79 -18.64 -7.72 11.70
CA LEU A 79 -19.85 -7.51 10.89
C LEU A 79 -19.75 -8.25 9.56
N TRP A 80 -18.56 -8.25 8.95
CA TRP A 80 -18.33 -9.00 7.73
C TRP A 80 -18.49 -10.51 7.96
N ARG A 81 -17.89 -11.07 9.02
CA ARG A 81 -18.07 -12.48 9.39
C ARG A 81 -19.55 -12.82 9.60
N ALA A 82 -20.28 -11.97 10.32
CA ALA A 82 -21.70 -12.17 10.59
C ALA A 82 -22.55 -12.19 9.30
N ARG A 83 -22.25 -11.33 8.34
CA ARG A 83 -22.95 -11.29 7.04
C ARG A 83 -22.66 -12.52 6.18
N ASN A 84 -21.51 -13.15 6.35
CA ASN A 84 -21.06 -14.27 5.53
C ASN A 84 -21.20 -15.65 6.21
N LEU A 85 -21.87 -15.72 7.37
CA LEU A 85 -22.07 -16.98 8.11
C LEU A 85 -22.96 -18.01 7.38
N GLY A 86 -23.70 -17.60 6.35
CA GLY A 86 -24.62 -18.49 5.61
C GLY A 86 -24.45 -18.48 4.09
N GLY A 87 -23.40 -17.82 3.56
CA GLY A 87 -23.18 -17.64 2.13
C GLY A 87 -21.82 -18.06 1.64
N THR A 88 -21.55 -17.85 0.35
CA THR A 88 -20.23 -17.97 -0.25
C THR A 88 -19.31 -16.96 0.42
N ALA A 89 -18.24 -17.43 1.08
CA ALA A 89 -17.29 -16.54 1.72
C ALA A 89 -16.46 -15.81 0.66
N SER A 90 -16.20 -14.51 0.83
CA SER A 90 -15.32 -13.76 -0.08
C SER A 90 -13.97 -13.44 0.59
N VAL A 91 -12.92 -13.43 -0.21
CA VAL A 91 -11.59 -12.94 0.15
C VAL A 91 -11.37 -11.60 -0.53
N ARG A 92 -11.11 -10.57 0.26
CA ARG A 92 -10.91 -9.19 -0.22
C ARG A 92 -9.45 -8.98 -0.58
N LEU A 93 -9.16 -8.91 -1.89
CA LEU A 93 -7.84 -8.54 -2.40
C LEU A 93 -7.74 -7.01 -2.48
N GLY A 94 -6.89 -6.44 -1.64
CA GLY A 94 -6.56 -5.02 -1.70
C GLY A 94 -5.70 -4.72 -2.93
N VAL A 95 -6.16 -3.79 -3.76
CA VAL A 95 -5.45 -3.33 -4.95
C VAL A 95 -5.33 -1.81 -4.95
N SER A 96 -4.25 -1.32 -5.55
CA SER A 96 -4.08 0.09 -5.87
C SER A 96 -3.72 0.25 -7.34
N LEU A 97 -3.73 1.48 -7.84
CA LEU A 97 -3.33 1.78 -9.21
C LEU A 97 -1.93 1.23 -9.52
N MET A 98 -1.00 1.36 -8.56
CA MET A 98 0.39 0.94 -8.70
C MET A 98 0.65 -0.50 -8.26
N ALA A 99 -0.32 -1.16 -7.63
CA ALA A 99 -0.25 -2.55 -7.18
C ALA A 99 -1.56 -3.28 -7.47
N PRO A 100 -1.88 -3.54 -8.75
CA PRO A 100 -3.18 -4.08 -9.16
C PRO A 100 -3.39 -5.56 -8.81
N GLY A 101 -2.44 -6.23 -8.16
CA GLY A 101 -2.58 -7.62 -7.75
C GLY A 101 -2.68 -8.62 -8.92
N ARG A 102 -2.09 -8.29 -10.07
CA ARG A 102 -2.26 -9.04 -11.34
C ARG A 102 -2.00 -10.53 -11.19
N ASN A 103 -0.92 -10.93 -10.54
CA ASN A 103 -0.56 -12.35 -10.42
C ASN A 103 -1.58 -13.12 -9.57
N THR A 104 -2.03 -12.55 -8.46
CA THR A 104 -3.08 -13.15 -7.64
C THR A 104 -4.37 -13.33 -8.45
N GLN A 105 -4.74 -12.33 -9.25
CA GLN A 105 -5.91 -12.40 -10.13
C GLN A 105 -5.73 -13.43 -11.27
N THR A 106 -4.53 -13.52 -11.85
CA THR A 106 -4.22 -14.51 -12.91
C THR A 106 -4.29 -15.94 -12.39
N LEU A 107 -3.87 -16.18 -11.14
CA LEU A 107 -3.91 -17.50 -10.50
C LEU A 107 -5.30 -17.85 -9.93
N TRP A 108 -6.19 -16.85 -9.82
CA TRP A 108 -7.52 -17.04 -9.22
C TRP A 108 -8.33 -18.19 -9.84
N PRO A 109 -8.42 -18.40 -11.16
CA PRO A 109 -9.17 -19.52 -11.73
C PRO A 109 -8.72 -20.87 -11.16
N GLN A 110 -7.42 -21.12 -11.06
CA GLN A 110 -6.86 -22.37 -10.52
C GLN A 110 -7.12 -22.49 -9.01
N VAL A 111 -6.98 -21.38 -8.27
CA VAL A 111 -7.33 -21.35 -6.84
C VAL A 111 -8.81 -21.65 -6.62
N HIS A 112 -9.69 -21.09 -7.48
CA HIS A 112 -11.13 -21.27 -7.38
C HIS A 112 -11.55 -22.73 -7.62
N GLU A 113 -10.85 -23.48 -8.47
CA GLU A 113 -11.06 -24.93 -8.64
C GLU A 113 -10.85 -25.70 -7.33
N LEU A 114 -9.86 -25.29 -6.52
CA LEU A 114 -9.57 -25.90 -5.22
C LEU A 114 -10.53 -25.46 -4.11
N VAL A 115 -11.09 -24.24 -4.22
CA VAL A 115 -11.96 -23.64 -3.22
C VAL A 115 -13.20 -23.01 -3.85
N PRO A 116 -14.10 -23.79 -4.48
CA PRO A 116 -15.21 -23.29 -5.30
C PRO A 116 -16.24 -22.46 -4.51
N ASN A 117 -16.26 -22.62 -3.19
CA ASN A 117 -17.16 -21.85 -2.29
C ASN A 117 -16.53 -20.52 -1.80
N LEU A 118 -15.40 -20.09 -2.37
CA LEU A 118 -14.83 -18.77 -2.13
C LEU A 118 -15.08 -17.86 -3.33
N GLN A 119 -15.22 -16.58 -3.04
CA GLN A 119 -15.21 -15.51 -4.05
C GLN A 119 -14.01 -14.61 -3.82
N LEU A 120 -13.45 -14.05 -4.88
CA LEU A 120 -12.43 -13.01 -4.82
C LEU A 120 -13.09 -11.66 -5.03
N GLU A 121 -13.06 -10.82 -4.00
CA GLU A 121 -13.55 -9.45 -4.05
C GLU A 121 -12.37 -8.50 -4.21
N ILE A 122 -12.44 -7.59 -5.17
CA ILE A 122 -11.40 -6.59 -5.41
C ILE A 122 -11.76 -5.31 -4.64
N VAL A 123 -10.91 -4.90 -3.72
CA VAL A 123 -11.09 -3.71 -2.90
C VAL A 123 -10.01 -2.70 -3.24
N THR A 124 -10.40 -1.53 -3.73
CA THR A 124 -9.45 -0.45 -3.98
C THR A 124 -8.97 0.14 -2.66
N VAL A 125 -7.67 0.14 -2.46
CA VAL A 125 -6.99 0.78 -1.33
C VAL A 125 -6.17 1.95 -1.84
N GLY A 126 -5.82 2.88 -0.95
CA GLY A 126 -4.89 3.95 -1.29
C GLY A 126 -3.49 3.43 -1.64
N ASP A 127 -2.54 4.33 -1.82
CA ASP A 127 -1.15 3.94 -2.09
C ASP A 127 -0.63 3.02 -0.98
N LEU A 128 -0.20 1.82 -1.37
CA LEU A 128 0.37 0.82 -0.44
C LEU A 128 1.63 1.32 0.27
N TYR A 129 2.30 2.28 -0.33
CA TYR A 129 3.58 2.83 0.13
C TYR A 129 3.45 4.19 0.80
N ASP A 130 2.23 4.78 0.86
CA ASP A 130 2.00 6.01 1.61
C ASP A 130 2.26 5.77 3.11
N PRO A 131 3.22 6.46 3.73
CA PRO A 131 3.52 6.30 5.16
C PRO A 131 2.35 6.68 6.07
N LYS A 132 1.38 7.46 5.56
CA LYS A 132 0.21 7.92 6.32
C LYS A 132 -0.97 6.94 6.28
N THR A 133 -1.04 6.12 5.24
CA THR A 133 -2.16 5.18 5.01
C THR A 133 -1.63 3.77 4.80
N THR A 134 -1.09 3.17 5.87
CA THR A 134 -0.55 1.81 5.78
C THR A 134 -1.69 0.80 5.67
N VAL A 135 -1.88 0.22 4.49
CA VAL A 135 -2.88 -0.84 4.25
C VAL A 135 -2.67 -2.05 5.16
N MET A 136 -1.43 -2.28 5.60
CA MET A 136 -1.09 -3.38 6.51
C MET A 136 -1.80 -3.30 7.86
N THR A 137 -2.14 -2.09 8.34
CA THR A 137 -2.93 -1.93 9.58
C THR A 137 -4.41 -2.27 9.38
N ARG A 138 -4.86 -2.40 8.12
CA ARG A 138 -6.25 -2.71 7.74
C ARG A 138 -6.44 -4.16 7.29
N LEU A 139 -5.34 -4.96 7.29
CA LEU A 139 -5.41 -6.38 6.98
C LEU A 139 -6.30 -7.11 7.99
N GLY A 140 -7.24 -7.92 7.48
CA GLY A 140 -8.24 -8.63 8.25
C GLY A 140 -9.46 -7.80 8.61
N ALA A 141 -9.41 -6.48 8.46
CA ALA A 141 -10.53 -5.57 8.71
C ALA A 141 -11.22 -5.13 7.41
N GLU A 142 -10.52 -4.38 6.57
CA GLU A 142 -11.03 -3.84 5.31
C GLU A 142 -10.59 -4.69 4.10
N VAL A 143 -9.39 -5.26 4.15
CA VAL A 143 -8.84 -6.16 3.13
C VAL A 143 -8.29 -7.41 3.81
N ASP A 144 -8.32 -8.53 3.11
CA ASP A 144 -7.85 -9.81 3.64
C ASP A 144 -6.44 -10.15 3.17
N VAL A 145 -6.14 -9.79 1.93
CA VAL A 145 -4.85 -10.07 1.31
C VAL A 145 -4.40 -8.91 0.42
N VAL A 146 -3.10 -8.72 0.30
CA VAL A 146 -2.48 -7.72 -0.58
C VAL A 146 -1.27 -8.33 -1.26
N GLN A 147 -1.20 -8.24 -2.59
CA GLN A 147 0.03 -8.58 -3.32
C GLN A 147 1.00 -7.41 -3.28
N THR A 148 2.19 -7.62 -2.74
CA THR A 148 3.18 -6.54 -2.57
C THR A 148 4.61 -7.07 -2.54
N SER A 149 5.58 -6.17 -2.70
CA SER A 149 6.96 -6.40 -2.27
C SER A 149 7.09 -5.95 -0.81
N TYR A 150 7.65 -6.79 0.04
CA TYR A 150 7.69 -6.55 1.48
C TYR A 150 8.87 -5.65 1.90
N SER A 151 8.61 -4.79 2.88
CA SER A 151 9.64 -4.00 3.56
C SER A 151 9.69 -4.35 5.04
N THR A 152 10.83 -4.87 5.50
CA THR A 152 11.05 -5.13 6.93
C THR A 152 11.02 -3.83 7.74
N VAL A 153 11.50 -2.73 7.17
CA VAL A 153 11.53 -1.41 7.81
C VAL A 153 10.12 -0.87 8.05
N ARG A 154 9.21 -1.06 7.07
CA ARG A 154 7.85 -0.49 7.15
C ARG A 154 6.86 -1.39 7.88
N TRP A 155 6.95 -2.71 7.68
CA TRP A 155 5.88 -3.64 8.05
C TRP A 155 6.35 -4.81 8.91
N GLY A 156 7.55 -4.74 9.48
CA GLY A 156 8.14 -5.82 10.26
C GLY A 156 7.19 -6.35 11.34
N GLY A 157 6.82 -7.63 11.21
CA GLY A 157 5.96 -8.32 12.14
C GLY A 157 4.48 -7.98 12.12
N MET A 158 3.99 -7.10 11.20
CA MET A 158 2.57 -6.72 11.13
C MET A 158 1.69 -7.75 10.42
N CYS A 159 2.26 -8.53 9.51
CA CYS A 159 1.54 -9.51 8.69
C CYS A 159 2.32 -10.83 8.54
N ARG A 160 1.68 -11.84 7.95
CA ARG A 160 2.32 -13.02 7.38
C ARG A 160 2.50 -12.83 5.88
N LEU A 161 3.44 -13.56 5.30
CA LEU A 161 3.80 -13.50 3.90
C LEU A 161 3.77 -14.88 3.29
N LEU A 162 3.10 -15.01 2.13
CA LEU A 162 3.26 -16.14 1.24
C LEU A 162 4.15 -15.69 0.08
N PRO A 163 5.33 -16.28 -0.14
CA PRO A 163 6.13 -16.00 -1.32
C PRO A 163 5.36 -16.38 -2.60
N LEU A 164 5.32 -15.47 -3.59
CA LEU A 164 4.66 -15.74 -4.87
C LEU A 164 5.69 -16.00 -5.98
N PHE A 165 6.55 -15.04 -6.22
CA PHE A 165 7.57 -15.07 -7.27
C PHE A 165 8.60 -13.98 -7.01
N SER A 166 9.62 -13.89 -7.85
CA SER A 166 10.51 -12.73 -7.88
C SER A 166 10.60 -12.16 -9.30
N THR A 167 10.72 -10.85 -9.41
CA THR A 167 10.79 -10.13 -10.68
C THR A 167 12.07 -9.29 -10.74
N PRO A 168 12.68 -9.08 -11.91
CA PRO A 168 13.75 -8.12 -12.04
C PRO A 168 13.26 -6.70 -11.77
N PHE A 169 14.18 -5.80 -11.46
CA PHE A 169 13.89 -4.39 -11.54
C PHE A 169 13.65 -3.98 -12.98
N SER A 170 12.84 -2.94 -13.16
CA SER A 170 12.66 -2.24 -14.41
C SER A 170 13.00 -0.77 -14.22
N ILE A 171 13.46 -0.15 -15.27
CA ILE A 171 13.61 1.29 -15.36
C ILE A 171 12.57 1.78 -16.34
N ASP A 172 11.62 2.56 -15.86
CA ASP A 172 10.64 3.22 -16.70
C ASP A 172 11.27 4.48 -17.27
N VAL A 173 11.34 4.53 -18.59
CA VAL A 173 11.91 5.62 -19.38
C VAL A 173 10.84 6.20 -20.30
N LEU A 174 10.93 7.48 -20.65
CA LEU A 174 10.08 8.05 -21.67
C LEU A 174 10.18 7.25 -22.97
N ARG A 175 9.07 7.01 -23.65
CA ARG A 175 9.04 6.32 -24.94
C ARG A 175 9.88 7.02 -26.01
N THR A 176 10.13 8.32 -25.85
CA THR A 176 10.98 9.14 -26.71
C THR A 176 12.47 9.09 -26.32
N SER A 177 12.80 8.45 -25.21
CA SER A 177 14.20 8.31 -24.76
C SER A 177 14.96 7.33 -25.64
N PRO A 178 16.23 7.58 -25.97
CA PRO A 178 17.09 6.60 -26.65
C PRO A 178 17.21 5.26 -25.88
N LEU A 179 17.02 5.28 -24.55
CA LEU A 179 17.01 4.05 -23.75
C LEU A 179 15.82 3.15 -24.08
N ALA A 180 14.71 3.71 -24.61
CA ALA A 180 13.50 2.95 -24.93
C ALA A 180 13.71 1.91 -26.05
N GLU A 181 14.76 2.07 -26.86
CA GLU A 181 15.12 1.13 -27.93
C GLU A 181 15.85 -0.13 -27.40
N LYS A 182 16.34 -0.08 -26.16
CA LYS A 182 17.07 -1.20 -25.55
C LYS A 182 16.12 -2.26 -25.01
N ARG A 183 16.47 -3.52 -25.20
CA ARG A 183 15.70 -4.66 -24.65
C ARG A 183 16.00 -4.88 -23.15
N ARG A 184 17.18 -4.49 -22.70
CA ARG A 184 17.66 -4.61 -21.33
C ARG A 184 18.62 -3.46 -21.03
N LEU A 185 18.59 -2.96 -19.81
CA LEU A 185 19.50 -1.92 -19.31
C LEU A 185 20.45 -2.53 -18.31
N THR A 186 21.67 -2.01 -18.27
CA THR A 186 22.64 -2.23 -17.20
C THR A 186 22.69 -1.01 -16.29
N VAL A 187 23.36 -1.13 -15.14
CA VAL A 187 23.58 0.02 -14.25
C VAL A 187 24.37 1.13 -14.96
N ASP A 188 25.32 0.76 -15.82
CA ASP A 188 26.12 1.74 -16.57
C ASP A 188 25.32 2.56 -17.60
N ASP A 189 24.22 2.03 -18.11
CA ASP A 189 23.31 2.76 -19.01
C ASP A 189 22.60 3.94 -18.33
N LEU A 190 22.62 3.96 -16.99
CA LEU A 190 22.00 5.02 -16.19
C LEU A 190 22.97 6.16 -15.85
N ARG A 191 24.25 6.08 -16.26
CA ARG A 191 25.21 7.18 -16.06
C ARG A 191 24.76 8.46 -16.76
N GLY A 192 24.94 9.58 -16.09
CA GLY A 192 24.46 10.89 -16.54
C GLY A 192 22.94 11.10 -16.36
N ARG A 193 22.26 10.18 -15.67
CA ARG A 193 20.80 10.26 -15.43
C ARG A 193 20.47 10.51 -13.96
N ARG A 194 19.35 11.18 -13.75
CA ARG A 194 18.68 11.21 -12.46
C ARG A 194 17.68 10.06 -12.40
N VAL A 195 17.80 9.26 -11.34
CA VAL A 195 17.03 8.03 -11.13
C VAL A 195 16.11 8.23 -9.94
N ARG A 196 14.81 8.35 -10.20
CA ARG A 196 13.80 8.45 -9.16
C ARG A 196 13.46 7.08 -8.62
N MET A 197 13.46 6.92 -7.31
CA MET A 197 13.08 5.66 -6.67
C MET A 197 12.40 5.86 -5.33
N LEU A 198 11.43 5.02 -5.05
CA LEU A 198 10.64 5.07 -3.83
C LEU A 198 11.53 4.75 -2.61
N ARG A 199 11.45 5.60 -1.60
CA ARG A 199 12.21 5.43 -0.36
C ARG A 199 11.64 4.26 0.45
N HIS A 200 12.49 3.29 0.81
CA HIS A 200 12.14 2.12 1.63
C HIS A 200 10.92 1.34 1.11
N ALA A 201 10.80 1.17 -0.21
CA ALA A 201 9.73 0.36 -0.79
C ALA A 201 9.83 -1.11 -0.36
N ASN A 202 11.04 -1.67 -0.43
CA ASN A 202 11.39 -3.02 0.02
C ASN A 202 12.91 -3.14 0.16
N ASP A 203 13.36 -4.25 0.75
CA ASP A 203 14.79 -4.46 1.04
C ASP A 203 15.64 -4.56 -0.24
N ALA A 204 15.09 -5.12 -1.32
CA ALA A 204 15.76 -5.16 -2.63
C ALA A 204 15.94 -3.76 -3.23
N THR A 205 14.95 -2.88 -3.07
CA THR A 205 15.03 -1.47 -3.49
C THR A 205 16.13 -0.73 -2.73
N ASP A 206 16.26 -0.98 -1.42
CA ASP A 206 17.33 -0.38 -0.61
C ASP A 206 18.71 -0.93 -1.00
N HIS A 207 18.80 -2.19 -1.44
CA HIS A 207 20.01 -2.74 -2.01
C HIS A 207 20.37 -2.08 -3.34
N LEU A 208 19.43 -2.01 -4.30
CA LEU A 208 19.65 -1.33 -5.58
C LEU A 208 20.05 0.14 -5.38
N ARG A 209 19.43 0.84 -4.43
CA ARG A 209 19.79 2.24 -4.09
C ARG A 209 21.27 2.37 -3.71
N ARG A 210 21.80 1.44 -2.91
CA ARG A 210 23.23 1.45 -2.55
C ARG A 210 24.12 1.24 -3.77
N VAL A 211 23.75 0.33 -4.67
CA VAL A 211 24.48 0.11 -5.93
C VAL A 211 24.48 1.37 -6.79
N LEU A 212 23.30 1.97 -7.02
CA LEU A 212 23.19 3.18 -7.86
C LEU A 212 23.95 4.36 -7.26
N LYS A 213 23.85 4.60 -5.94
CA LYS A 213 24.59 5.68 -5.26
C LYS A 213 26.12 5.49 -5.26
N ALA A 214 26.57 4.25 -5.32
CA ALA A 214 28.01 3.94 -5.44
C ALA A 214 28.54 4.06 -6.87
N THR A 215 27.68 4.18 -7.86
CA THR A 215 28.05 4.26 -9.28
C THR A 215 28.22 5.72 -9.67
N GLU A 216 29.44 6.10 -10.08
CA GLU A 216 29.75 7.46 -10.53
C GLU A 216 28.86 7.87 -11.71
N GLY A 217 28.37 9.11 -11.68
CA GLY A 217 27.54 9.68 -12.74
C GLY A 217 26.06 9.33 -12.63
N ILE A 218 25.59 8.64 -11.58
CA ILE A 218 24.18 8.41 -11.31
C ILE A 218 23.72 9.27 -10.13
N GLU A 219 22.68 10.07 -10.34
CA GLU A 219 22.03 10.85 -9.28
C GLU A 219 20.75 10.12 -8.83
N VAL A 220 20.69 9.69 -7.58
CA VAL A 220 19.51 9.01 -7.02
C VAL A 220 18.62 10.00 -6.29
N MET A 221 17.38 10.14 -6.74
CA MET A 221 16.35 10.96 -6.13
C MET A 221 15.34 10.09 -5.39
N ASP A 222 15.27 10.28 -4.08
CA ASP A 222 14.30 9.57 -3.25
C ASP A 222 12.91 10.23 -3.34
N VAL A 223 11.88 9.46 -3.68
CA VAL A 223 10.48 9.91 -3.71
C VAL A 223 9.68 9.25 -2.58
N GLN A 224 8.62 9.91 -2.13
CA GLN A 224 7.82 9.47 -0.98
C GLN A 224 6.59 8.64 -1.37
N SER A 225 6.02 8.92 -2.53
CA SER A 225 4.85 8.26 -3.10
C SER A 225 5.13 7.72 -4.49
N PHE A 226 4.34 6.75 -4.90
CA PHE A 226 4.41 6.15 -6.22
C PHE A 226 3.05 6.31 -6.89
N ASP A 227 2.90 7.40 -7.63
CA ASP A 227 1.66 7.85 -8.25
C ASP A 227 1.90 8.45 -9.65
N PHE A 228 0.86 8.91 -10.33
CA PHE A 228 1.00 9.52 -11.63
C PHE A 228 1.77 10.85 -11.60
N ALA A 229 1.73 11.60 -10.49
CA ALA A 229 2.48 12.85 -10.37
C ALA A 229 3.99 12.61 -10.48
N LEU A 230 4.48 11.52 -9.88
CA LEU A 230 5.87 11.09 -10.01
C LEU A 230 6.29 10.94 -11.49
N PHE A 231 5.45 10.30 -12.30
CA PHE A 231 5.75 10.08 -13.72
C PHE A 231 5.65 11.37 -14.54
N ASN A 232 4.68 12.24 -14.24
CA ASN A 232 4.59 13.54 -14.90
C ASN A 232 5.82 14.39 -14.60
N ASP A 233 6.24 14.49 -13.34
CA ASP A 233 7.46 15.21 -12.95
C ASP A 233 8.72 14.60 -13.59
N ALA A 234 8.78 13.26 -13.70
CA ALA A 234 9.88 12.59 -14.39
C ALA A 234 9.89 12.86 -15.88
N ALA A 235 8.70 12.97 -16.51
CA ALA A 235 8.58 13.32 -17.92
C ALA A 235 9.09 14.73 -18.22
N GLU A 236 8.74 15.70 -17.36
CA GLU A 236 9.18 17.10 -17.52
C GLU A 236 10.68 17.27 -17.33
N SER A 237 11.28 16.51 -16.41
CA SER A 237 12.72 16.61 -16.10
C SER A 237 13.62 15.68 -16.93
N GLY A 238 13.05 14.73 -17.67
CA GLY A 238 13.79 13.70 -18.40
C GLY A 238 14.41 12.63 -17.49
N ASP A 239 13.91 12.52 -16.25
CA ASP A 239 14.37 11.54 -15.27
C ASP A 239 13.86 10.14 -15.62
N VAL A 240 14.51 9.12 -15.07
CA VAL A 240 14.04 7.74 -15.16
C VAL A 240 13.49 7.28 -13.81
N VAL A 241 12.56 6.32 -13.82
CA VAL A 241 11.88 5.85 -12.60
C VAL A 241 12.19 4.38 -12.39
N VAL A 242 12.65 4.02 -11.19
CA VAL A 242 12.82 2.62 -10.80
C VAL A 242 11.47 2.00 -10.50
N THR A 243 11.16 0.92 -11.22
CA THR A 243 9.98 0.07 -11.02
C THR A 243 10.38 -1.40 -10.91
N SER A 244 9.46 -2.30 -11.07
CA SER A 244 9.72 -3.72 -11.26
C SER A 244 8.72 -4.30 -12.26
N GLY A 245 9.00 -5.47 -12.81
CA GLY A 245 8.13 -6.10 -13.80
C GLY A 245 6.67 -6.27 -13.36
N ALA A 246 6.42 -6.31 -12.04
CA ALA A 246 5.07 -6.36 -11.49
C ALA A 246 4.34 -5.00 -11.55
N TRP A 247 5.06 -3.89 -11.69
CA TRP A 247 4.54 -2.51 -11.61
C TRP A 247 4.97 -1.61 -12.79
N SER A 248 5.70 -2.14 -13.77
CA SER A 248 6.12 -1.35 -14.95
C SER A 248 4.96 -1.12 -15.91
N GLY A 249 5.08 -0.08 -16.75
CA GLY A 249 4.11 0.22 -17.82
C GLY A 249 2.77 0.76 -17.33
N VAL A 250 2.70 1.34 -16.14
CA VAL A 250 1.48 1.97 -15.60
C VAL A 250 1.18 3.30 -16.29
N HIS A 251 2.20 4.08 -16.61
CA HIS A 251 2.04 5.37 -17.26
C HIS A 251 2.21 5.24 -18.79
N PRO A 252 1.25 5.72 -19.63
CA PRO A 252 1.27 5.52 -21.09
C PRO A 252 2.46 6.17 -21.80
N GLY A 253 3.01 7.26 -21.26
CA GLY A 253 4.18 7.95 -21.81
C GLY A 253 5.52 7.24 -21.54
N PHE A 254 5.52 6.21 -20.70
CA PHE A 254 6.72 5.49 -20.32
C PHE A 254 6.72 4.05 -20.87
N VAL A 255 7.89 3.46 -20.92
CA VAL A 255 8.10 2.03 -21.15
C VAL A 255 9.08 1.51 -20.12
N GLY A 256 8.71 0.39 -19.50
CA GLY A 256 9.57 -0.28 -18.53
C GLY A 256 10.51 -1.24 -19.23
N ILE A 257 11.81 -1.10 -18.96
CA ILE A 257 12.88 -1.94 -19.50
C ILE A 257 13.55 -2.65 -18.35
N GLU A 258 13.75 -3.94 -18.48
CA GLU A 258 14.41 -4.76 -17.46
C GLU A 258 15.83 -4.23 -17.16
N LEU A 259 16.14 -4.06 -15.87
CA LEU A 259 17.48 -3.70 -15.40
C LEU A 259 18.24 -4.95 -15.01
N ASP A 260 19.33 -5.22 -15.71
CA ASP A 260 20.30 -6.27 -15.38
C ASP A 260 21.28 -5.77 -14.31
N CYS A 261 20.92 -6.01 -13.06
CA CYS A 261 21.72 -5.61 -11.90
C CYS A 261 21.98 -6.77 -10.92
N GLY A 262 21.58 -8.00 -11.28
CA GLY A 262 21.72 -9.18 -10.42
C GLY A 262 20.79 -9.19 -9.20
N ILE A 263 19.94 -8.16 -9.01
CA ILE A 263 19.04 -8.02 -7.88
C ILE A 263 17.61 -8.28 -8.35
N ARG A 264 16.87 -9.12 -7.62
CA ARG A 264 15.46 -9.39 -7.91
C ARG A 264 14.57 -8.90 -6.77
N VAL A 265 13.38 -8.45 -7.11
CA VAL A 265 12.35 -7.99 -6.17
C VAL A 265 11.47 -9.18 -5.81
N PRO A 266 11.51 -9.66 -4.57
CA PRO A 266 10.59 -10.71 -4.15
C PRO A 266 9.18 -10.14 -3.99
N CYS A 267 8.20 -10.85 -4.51
CA CYS A 267 6.78 -10.52 -4.43
C CYS A 267 6.08 -11.53 -3.53
N PHE A 268 5.23 -11.02 -2.66
CA PHE A 268 4.52 -11.80 -1.66
C PHE A 268 3.03 -11.48 -1.68
N LEU A 269 2.23 -12.42 -1.19
CA LEU A 269 0.90 -12.13 -0.68
C LEU A 269 1.02 -11.86 0.81
N ALA A 270 0.72 -10.64 1.24
CA ALA A 270 0.62 -10.27 2.64
C ALA A 270 -0.80 -10.55 3.16
N TYR A 271 -0.92 -11.14 4.35
CA TYR A 271 -2.20 -11.48 4.99
C TYR A 271 -2.08 -11.38 6.53
N PRO A 272 -3.20 -11.32 7.27
CA PRO A 272 -3.18 -11.17 8.73
C PRO A 272 -2.35 -12.25 9.43
N ARG A 273 -1.79 -11.93 10.58
CA ARG A 273 -1.05 -12.89 11.43
C ARG A 273 -1.94 -14.03 11.91
N ASP A 274 -3.18 -13.70 12.22
CA ASP A 274 -4.25 -14.65 12.54
C ASP A 274 -5.39 -14.51 11.50
N PRO A 275 -5.27 -15.20 10.36
CA PRO A 275 -6.22 -15.07 9.27
C PRO A 275 -7.51 -15.80 9.61
N ALA A 276 -8.65 -15.21 9.22
CA ALA A 276 -9.94 -15.87 9.28
C ALA A 276 -9.93 -17.18 8.46
N PRO A 277 -10.78 -18.17 8.79
CA PRO A 277 -10.74 -19.50 8.16
C PRO A 277 -10.82 -19.49 6.62
N HIS A 278 -11.61 -18.59 6.04
CA HIS A 278 -11.73 -18.46 4.59
C HIS A 278 -10.47 -17.88 3.94
N VAL A 279 -9.80 -16.92 4.62
CA VAL A 279 -8.53 -16.36 4.16
C VAL A 279 -7.44 -17.43 4.22
N ARG A 280 -7.40 -18.23 5.29
CA ARG A 280 -6.45 -19.34 5.41
C ARG A 280 -6.64 -20.33 4.27
N ARG A 281 -7.89 -20.77 4.00
CA ARG A 281 -8.19 -21.68 2.88
C ARG A 281 -7.73 -21.10 1.53
N PHE A 282 -7.94 -19.81 1.30
CA PHE A 282 -7.45 -19.13 0.09
C PHE A 282 -5.93 -19.17 0.00
N VAL A 283 -5.23 -18.82 1.08
CA VAL A 283 -3.76 -18.80 1.13
C VAL A 283 -3.18 -20.20 0.91
N ASP A 284 -3.78 -21.22 1.56
CA ASP A 284 -3.36 -22.63 1.41
C ASP A 284 -3.58 -23.12 -0.03
N ALA A 285 -4.71 -22.80 -0.65
CA ALA A 285 -5.00 -23.14 -2.05
C ALA A 285 -4.05 -22.40 -3.01
N LEU A 286 -3.79 -21.10 -2.77
CA LEU A 286 -2.84 -20.35 -3.59
C LEU A 286 -1.42 -20.91 -3.47
N ALA A 287 -1.00 -21.32 -2.27
CA ALA A 287 0.30 -21.97 -2.07
C ALA A 287 0.44 -23.26 -2.91
N GLN A 288 -0.62 -24.10 -2.96
CA GLN A 288 -0.63 -25.31 -3.80
C GLN A 288 -0.54 -25.01 -5.30
N VAL A 289 -1.09 -23.90 -5.76
CA VAL A 289 -1.04 -23.50 -7.18
C VAL A 289 0.34 -22.94 -7.58
N ILE A 290 1.05 -22.35 -6.62
CA ILE A 290 2.38 -21.74 -6.87
C ILE A 290 3.50 -22.77 -6.80
N GLU A 291 3.37 -23.79 -5.92
CA GLU A 291 4.31 -24.91 -5.82
C GLU A 291 3.93 -25.96 -6.88
N PRO A 292 4.65 -26.06 -8.00
CA PRO A 292 4.40 -27.07 -9.02
C PRO A 292 4.79 -28.47 -8.57
#